data_08ffddaa6405c6eb37f642f821d1b9a3
#
_entry.id   08ffddaa6405c6eb37f642f821d1b9a3
#
_cell.length_a   1.000
_cell.length_b   1.000
_cell.length_c   1.000
_cell.angle_alpha   90.00
_cell.angle_beta   90.00
_cell.angle_gamma   90.00
#
_symmetry.space_group_name_H-M   'P 1'
#
loop_
_entity.id
_entity.type
_entity.pdbx_description
1 polymer ?
#
loop_
_entity_poly.entity_id
_entity_poly.type
_entity_poly.pdbx_seq_one_letter_code
_entity_poly.pdbx_strand_id
1 'polypeptide(L)'
;GVGLVGSEMCIRDSNKGIISEIDATVSSIRRAKEKASSMSTCNIQSVTTGIAGNHIQSYNGNGAVNILNDEVTTEDKEKVLTNAQNIQIPKDQEILHSIEQHYTIDGQTGIREPIGMAGARLEANVHIITTSSTAKRNLTKCINNSLLEIDDYVLQPVASSEAVLSNEERDLGVCLIDIGCGTTDIAIFTEGTIKHTAVIPIGSQMITNDIRIILCTSLDAAEEIKIQYGCVSSDNNMDIKIPVPSVSDKPDTCLLYTSDAADE
;
A
#
# COMPACT_ATOMS: atom_id res chain seq x y z
N GLY A 1 17.49 -4.44 7.23
CA GLY A 1 16.34 -3.62 7.54
C GLY A 1 15.45 -4.37 8.53
N VAL A 2 15.17 -3.77 9.68
CA VAL A 2 14.19 -4.34 10.62
C VAL A 2 12.84 -3.77 10.21
N GLY A 3 11.99 -4.59 9.58
CA GLY A 3 10.63 -4.20 9.25
C GLY A 3 9.84 -3.97 10.54
N LEU A 4 9.39 -2.74 10.76
CA LEU A 4 8.44 -2.41 11.80
C LEU A 4 7.08 -2.96 11.38
N VAL A 5 6.64 -4.07 11.97
CA VAL A 5 5.34 -4.65 11.68
C VAL A 5 4.27 -3.80 12.38
N GLY A 6 3.56 -3.01 11.59
CA GLY A 6 2.53 -2.08 12.06
C GLY A 6 1.19 -2.70 12.42
N SER A 7 1.13 -3.93 12.93
CA SER A 7 -0.14 -4.58 13.31
C SER A 7 -0.89 -3.85 14.43
N GLU A 8 -0.21 -3.12 15.31
CA GLU A 8 -0.86 -2.34 16.35
C GLU A 8 -1.42 -0.99 15.86
N MET A 9 -0.91 -0.47 14.73
CA MET A 9 -1.28 0.84 14.21
C MET A 9 -2.64 0.86 13.49
N CYS A 10 -3.08 -0.29 12.97
CA CYS A 10 -4.26 -0.33 12.09
C CYS A 10 -5.60 -0.31 12.82
N ILE A 11 -5.66 -0.75 14.07
CA ILE A 11 -6.95 -1.01 14.75
C ILE A 11 -7.45 0.23 15.53
N ARG A 12 -6.56 1.04 16.09
CA ARG A 12 -6.92 2.15 17.00
C ARG A 12 -6.63 3.53 16.45
N ASP A 13 -5.61 3.70 15.65
CA ASP A 13 -4.99 5.00 15.34
C ASP A 13 -5.25 5.46 13.90
N SER A 14 -5.69 4.56 13.04
CA SER A 14 -6.00 4.87 11.64
C SER A 14 -7.30 4.24 11.16
N ASN A 15 -7.98 4.93 10.26
CA ASN A 15 -9.19 4.44 9.60
C ASN A 15 -8.92 4.37 8.09
N LYS A 16 -8.92 3.14 7.53
CA LYS A 16 -8.68 2.89 6.10
C LYS A 16 -7.38 3.52 5.58
N GLY A 17 -6.30 3.42 6.37
CA GLY A 17 -4.99 3.96 6.03
C GLY A 17 -4.82 5.47 6.28
N ILE A 18 -5.81 6.15 6.87
CA ILE A 18 -5.73 7.57 7.21
C ILE A 18 -5.61 7.72 8.73
N ILE A 19 -4.66 8.54 9.19
CA ILE A 19 -4.47 8.83 10.61
C ILE A 19 -5.72 9.56 11.14
N SER A 20 -6.37 8.97 12.12
CA SER A 20 -7.55 9.54 12.80
C SER A 20 -7.19 10.25 14.09
N GLU A 21 -6.12 9.82 14.77
CA GLU A 21 -5.70 10.37 16.04
C GLU A 21 -4.15 10.47 16.10
N ILE A 22 -3.65 11.71 16.20
CA ILE A 22 -2.20 11.99 16.14
C ILE A 22 -1.47 11.43 17.36
N ASP A 23 -1.97 11.67 18.58
CA ASP A 23 -1.27 11.29 19.81
C ASP A 23 -1.21 9.77 19.99
N ALA A 24 -2.27 9.04 19.62
CA ALA A 24 -2.28 7.59 19.61
C ALA A 24 -1.28 7.04 18.59
N THR A 25 -1.24 7.61 17.38
CA THR A 25 -0.28 7.24 16.33
C THR A 25 1.16 7.49 16.78
N VAL A 26 1.47 8.64 17.37
CA VAL A 26 2.80 8.96 17.93
C VAL A 26 3.21 7.93 18.99
N SER A 27 2.29 7.56 19.88
CA SER A 27 2.54 6.57 20.92
C SER A 27 2.86 5.19 20.33
N SER A 28 2.13 4.78 19.30
CA SER A 28 2.35 3.52 18.57
C SER A 28 3.70 3.51 17.85
N ILE A 29 4.08 4.61 17.18
CA ILE A 29 5.38 4.74 16.51
C ILE A 29 6.52 4.66 17.53
N ARG A 30 6.40 5.33 18.69
CA ARG A 30 7.43 5.28 19.75
C ARG A 30 7.63 3.88 20.30
N ARG A 31 6.54 3.15 20.60
CA ARG A 31 6.62 1.75 21.05
C ARG A 31 7.28 0.86 20.00
N ALA A 32 6.92 1.03 18.72
CA ALA A 32 7.53 0.28 17.62
C ALA A 32 9.03 0.59 17.49
N LYS A 33 9.45 1.87 17.59
CA LYS A 33 10.84 2.31 17.60
C LYS A 33 11.62 1.68 18.76
N GLU A 34 11.08 1.74 19.99
CA GLU A 34 11.71 1.18 21.17
C GLU A 34 11.92 -0.33 21.05
N LYS A 35 10.89 -1.05 20.58
CA LYS A 35 10.97 -2.49 20.33
C LYS A 35 12.00 -2.84 19.28
N ALA A 36 12.01 -2.14 18.15
CA ALA A 36 12.99 -2.35 17.09
C ALA A 36 14.42 -2.01 17.53
N SER A 37 14.62 -0.91 18.26
CA SER A 37 15.92 -0.52 18.81
C SER A 37 16.43 -1.55 19.81
N SER A 38 15.55 -2.10 20.66
CA SER A 38 15.89 -3.17 21.60
C SER A 38 16.30 -4.46 20.90
N MET A 39 15.62 -4.83 19.81
CA MET A 39 15.92 -6.05 19.04
C MET A 39 17.19 -5.93 18.21
N SER A 40 17.46 -4.76 17.65
CA SER A 40 18.61 -4.52 16.76
C SER A 40 19.84 -4.02 17.49
N THR A 41 19.72 -3.62 18.78
CA THR A 41 20.77 -2.92 19.55
C THR A 41 21.25 -1.62 18.87
N CYS A 42 20.46 -1.06 17.95
CA CYS A 42 20.77 0.16 17.21
C CYS A 42 19.89 1.32 17.67
N ASN A 43 20.45 2.54 17.66
CA ASN A 43 19.66 3.76 17.83
C ASN A 43 19.07 4.19 16.50
N ILE A 44 17.76 4.06 16.34
CA ILE A 44 17.05 4.42 15.11
C ILE A 44 16.76 5.92 15.14
N GLN A 45 17.32 6.67 14.17
CA GLN A 45 17.18 8.11 14.05
C GLN A 45 16.30 8.51 12.85
N SER A 46 16.34 7.72 11.77
CA SER A 46 15.57 7.98 10.55
C SER A 46 14.84 6.74 10.08
N VAL A 47 13.83 6.94 9.24
CA VAL A 47 12.96 5.89 8.71
C VAL A 47 12.52 6.17 7.29
N THR A 48 12.41 5.11 6.47
CA THR A 48 11.58 5.12 5.28
C THR A 48 10.15 4.75 5.70
N THR A 49 9.17 5.55 5.32
CA THR A 49 7.79 5.34 5.75
C THR A 49 6.89 4.90 4.60
N GLY A 50 6.09 3.86 4.85
CA GLY A 50 5.07 3.40 3.92
C GLY A 50 3.85 4.32 3.95
N ILE A 51 3.30 4.64 2.78
CA ILE A 51 2.01 5.31 2.63
C ILE A 51 1.03 4.34 1.98
N ALA A 52 -0.17 4.24 2.57
CA ALA A 52 -1.32 3.53 2.04
C ALA A 52 -2.60 4.30 2.40
N GLY A 53 -3.69 3.92 1.79
CA GLY A 53 -5.00 4.47 2.10
C GLY A 53 -5.80 4.86 0.86
N ASN A 54 -7.09 5.10 1.06
CA ASN A 54 -8.05 5.41 -0.01
C ASN A 54 -7.83 6.77 -0.69
N HIS A 55 -6.89 7.58 -0.19
CA HIS A 55 -6.50 8.86 -0.77
C HIS A 55 -5.41 8.73 -1.84
N ILE A 56 -4.88 7.54 -2.05
CA ILE A 56 -3.92 7.24 -3.11
C ILE A 56 -4.67 7.15 -4.44
N GLN A 57 -4.15 7.84 -5.44
CA GLN A 57 -4.65 7.77 -6.82
C GLN A 57 -3.49 7.51 -7.76
N SER A 58 -3.75 6.93 -8.91
CA SER A 58 -2.74 6.69 -9.92
C SER A 58 -3.20 7.16 -11.29
N TYR A 59 -2.25 7.62 -12.08
CA TYR A 59 -2.44 8.13 -13.43
C TYR A 59 -1.32 7.61 -14.33
N ASN A 60 -1.59 7.48 -15.62
CA ASN A 60 -0.55 7.25 -16.61
C ASN A 60 -0.33 8.53 -17.40
N GLY A 61 0.90 9.00 -17.40
CA GLY A 61 1.33 10.18 -18.14
C GLY A 61 2.14 9.80 -19.37
N ASN A 62 1.99 10.59 -20.44
CA ASN A 62 2.74 10.43 -21.67
C ASN A 62 3.45 11.74 -22.00
N GLY A 63 4.75 11.67 -22.30
CA GLY A 63 5.55 12.80 -22.75
C GLY A 63 6.17 12.52 -24.11
N ALA A 64 6.48 13.58 -24.84
CA ALA A 64 7.22 13.49 -26.09
C ALA A 64 8.17 14.66 -26.24
N VAL A 65 9.34 14.40 -26.84
CA VAL A 65 10.33 15.43 -27.23
C VAL A 65 10.93 15.08 -28.58
N ASN A 66 11.38 16.09 -29.33
CA ASN A 66 12.17 15.89 -30.53
C ASN A 66 13.65 15.80 -30.14
N ILE A 67 14.33 14.82 -30.73
CA ILE A 67 15.77 14.58 -30.55
C ILE A 67 16.51 15.52 -31.52
N LEU A 68 17.43 16.34 -31.00
CA LEU A 68 18.10 17.37 -31.81
C LEU A 68 19.43 16.90 -32.40
N ASN A 69 20.07 15.91 -31.80
CA ASN A 69 21.45 15.48 -32.17
C ASN A 69 21.49 14.07 -32.76
N ASP A 70 20.42 13.62 -33.42
CA ASP A 70 20.26 12.29 -34.00
C ASP A 70 20.38 11.10 -33.00
N GLU A 71 20.80 11.35 -31.78
CA GLU A 71 20.91 10.36 -30.70
C GLU A 71 20.26 10.90 -29.42
N VAL A 72 19.58 10.03 -28.68
CA VAL A 72 18.94 10.36 -27.40
C VAL A 72 20.01 10.68 -26.34
N THR A 73 19.93 11.84 -25.76
CA THR A 73 20.79 12.28 -24.67
C THR A 73 20.09 12.13 -23.30
N THR A 74 20.87 12.23 -22.21
CA THR A 74 20.31 12.29 -20.84
C THR A 74 19.36 13.48 -20.69
N GLU A 75 19.66 14.62 -21.31
CA GLU A 75 18.81 15.82 -21.27
C GLU A 75 17.46 15.57 -21.97
N ASP A 76 17.43 14.84 -23.08
CA ASP A 76 16.20 14.49 -23.77
C ASP A 76 15.36 13.52 -22.92
N LYS A 77 16.00 12.56 -22.23
CA LYS A 77 15.32 11.66 -21.27
C LYS A 77 14.70 12.45 -20.11
N GLU A 78 15.40 13.38 -19.51
CA GLU A 78 14.87 14.23 -18.43
C GLU A 78 13.71 15.12 -18.90
N LYS A 79 13.83 15.69 -20.10
CA LYS A 79 12.77 16.53 -20.70
C LYS A 79 11.50 15.72 -20.98
N VAL A 80 11.62 14.53 -21.57
CA VAL A 80 10.47 13.70 -21.90
C VAL A 80 9.77 13.22 -20.65
N LEU A 81 10.50 12.88 -19.58
CA LEU A 81 9.92 12.51 -18.28
C LEU A 81 9.22 13.70 -17.64
N THR A 82 9.80 14.89 -17.66
CA THR A 82 9.16 16.10 -17.17
C THR A 82 7.86 16.40 -17.93
N ASN A 83 7.85 16.23 -19.24
CA ASN A 83 6.65 16.38 -20.05
C ASN A 83 5.60 15.33 -19.71
N ALA A 84 6.00 14.08 -19.49
CA ALA A 84 5.10 12.99 -19.11
C ALA A 84 4.48 13.19 -17.72
N GLN A 85 5.18 13.83 -16.81
CA GLN A 85 4.70 14.18 -15.46
C GLN A 85 3.75 15.39 -15.44
N ASN A 86 3.66 16.16 -16.53
CA ASN A 86 2.84 17.36 -16.61
C ASN A 86 1.36 17.01 -16.84
N ILE A 87 0.75 16.36 -15.86
CA ILE A 87 -0.68 16.01 -15.83
C ILE A 87 -1.44 16.94 -14.88
N GLN A 88 -2.75 17.07 -15.09
CA GLN A 88 -3.60 17.80 -14.16
C GLN A 88 -3.87 16.94 -12.93
N ILE A 89 -3.30 17.34 -11.80
CA ILE A 89 -3.53 16.71 -10.50
C ILE A 89 -4.46 17.59 -9.67
N PRO A 90 -5.41 17.02 -8.89
CA PRO A 90 -6.21 17.78 -7.94
C PRO A 90 -5.33 18.60 -6.97
N LYS A 91 -5.80 19.79 -6.58
CA LYS A 91 -5.01 20.74 -5.76
C LYS A 91 -4.65 20.22 -4.35
N ASP A 92 -5.41 19.27 -3.86
CA ASP A 92 -5.23 18.62 -2.55
C ASP A 92 -4.31 17.39 -2.63
N GLN A 93 -3.80 17.08 -3.82
CA GLN A 93 -2.90 15.95 -4.06
C GLN A 93 -1.51 16.41 -4.47
N GLU A 94 -0.52 15.59 -4.18
CA GLU A 94 0.87 15.75 -4.61
C GLU A 94 1.42 14.42 -5.15
N ILE A 95 2.40 14.51 -6.04
CA ILE A 95 3.07 13.32 -6.58
C ILE A 95 3.87 12.65 -5.46
N LEU A 96 3.60 11.37 -5.25
CA LEU A 96 4.36 10.50 -4.36
C LEU A 96 5.46 9.78 -5.13
N HIS A 97 5.09 9.15 -6.27
CA HIS A 97 6.02 8.46 -7.16
C HIS A 97 5.72 8.79 -8.61
N SER A 98 6.78 8.83 -9.41
CA SER A 98 6.73 8.84 -10.87
C SER A 98 7.63 7.71 -11.37
N ILE A 99 7.02 6.62 -11.82
CA ILE A 99 7.71 5.39 -12.20
C ILE A 99 7.78 5.32 -13.71
N GLU A 100 8.99 5.27 -14.25
CA GLU A 100 9.24 5.08 -15.69
C GLU A 100 8.71 3.71 -16.11
N GLN A 101 8.01 3.67 -17.26
CA GLN A 101 7.52 2.42 -17.84
C GLN A 101 8.37 2.03 -19.04
N HIS A 102 8.02 2.55 -20.21
CA HIS A 102 8.69 2.28 -21.47
C HIS A 102 8.88 3.56 -22.25
N TYR A 103 9.92 3.52 -23.09
CA TYR A 103 10.17 4.55 -24.08
C TYR A 103 9.80 4.05 -25.47
N THR A 104 9.51 5.02 -26.34
CA THR A 104 9.24 4.79 -27.77
C THR A 104 10.10 5.76 -28.57
N ILE A 105 10.85 5.25 -29.56
CA ILE A 105 11.65 6.06 -30.47
C ILE A 105 11.12 5.82 -31.88
N ASP A 106 10.68 6.88 -32.56
CA ASP A 106 10.14 6.83 -33.93
C ASP A 106 9.10 5.71 -34.18
N GLY A 107 8.27 5.42 -33.15
CA GLY A 107 7.26 4.37 -33.19
C GLY A 107 7.73 2.99 -32.76
N GLN A 108 9.01 2.77 -32.49
CA GLN A 108 9.53 1.55 -31.89
C GLN A 108 9.27 1.56 -30.38
N THR A 109 8.35 0.74 -29.92
CA THR A 109 7.92 0.64 -28.50
C THR A 109 8.76 -0.35 -27.69
N GLY A 110 8.61 -0.33 -26.36
CA GLY A 110 9.22 -1.33 -25.45
C GLY A 110 10.68 -1.08 -25.11
N ILE A 111 11.19 0.11 -25.40
CA ILE A 111 12.58 0.49 -25.07
C ILE A 111 12.66 0.78 -23.57
N ARG A 112 13.58 0.09 -22.87
CA ARG A 112 13.82 0.31 -21.42
C ARG A 112 14.88 1.41 -21.17
N GLU A 113 15.94 1.43 -21.97
CA GLU A 113 17.01 2.42 -21.88
C GLU A 113 17.19 3.11 -23.23
N PRO A 114 16.74 4.37 -23.39
CA PRO A 114 16.79 5.06 -24.68
C PRO A 114 18.10 5.78 -24.95
N ILE A 115 18.94 6.05 -23.93
CA ILE A 115 20.16 6.86 -24.07
C ILE A 115 21.12 6.25 -25.08
N GLY A 116 21.63 7.04 -26.03
CA GLY A 116 22.54 6.63 -27.08
C GLY A 116 21.86 5.94 -28.28
N MET A 117 20.54 5.79 -28.27
CA MET A 117 19.81 5.29 -29.44
C MET A 117 19.57 6.42 -30.45
N ALA A 118 19.72 6.10 -31.74
CA ALA A 118 19.43 7.05 -32.81
C ALA A 118 17.90 7.17 -33.04
N GLY A 119 17.46 8.38 -33.34
CA GLY A 119 16.07 8.66 -33.67
C GLY A 119 15.77 10.15 -33.75
N ALA A 120 14.57 10.49 -34.22
CA ALA A 120 14.09 11.86 -34.34
C ALA A 120 13.13 12.28 -33.22
N ARG A 121 12.38 11.30 -32.64
CA ARG A 121 11.35 11.56 -31.62
C ARG A 121 11.42 10.53 -30.51
N LEU A 122 11.55 11.01 -29.28
CA LEU A 122 11.47 10.22 -28.06
C LEU A 122 10.13 10.44 -27.38
N GLU A 123 9.48 9.36 -27.01
CA GLU A 123 8.27 9.36 -26.17
C GLU A 123 8.51 8.52 -24.90
N ALA A 124 7.93 8.92 -23.80
CA ALA A 124 8.00 8.18 -22.53
C ALA A 124 6.61 7.99 -21.91
N ASN A 125 6.39 6.83 -21.36
CA ASN A 125 5.23 6.53 -20.52
C ASN A 125 5.67 6.44 -19.07
N VAL A 126 4.92 7.09 -18.17
CA VAL A 126 5.17 7.07 -16.74
C VAL A 126 3.92 6.71 -15.96
N HIS A 127 4.08 5.93 -14.90
CA HIS A 127 3.02 5.68 -13.91
C HIS A 127 3.20 6.65 -12.76
N ILE A 128 2.23 7.54 -12.58
CA ILE A 128 2.28 8.61 -11.58
C ILE A 128 1.34 8.22 -10.44
N ILE A 129 1.87 8.17 -9.23
CA ILE A 129 1.12 7.87 -8.01
C ILE A 129 1.04 9.14 -7.19
N THR A 130 -0.16 9.52 -6.79
CA THR A 130 -0.40 10.71 -5.98
C THR A 130 -0.98 10.36 -4.62
N THR A 131 -0.76 11.23 -3.65
CA THR A 131 -1.26 11.12 -2.29
C THR A 131 -1.88 12.42 -1.84
N SER A 132 -2.80 12.37 -0.88
CA SER A 132 -3.32 13.57 -0.25
C SER A 132 -2.23 14.32 0.51
N SER A 133 -2.02 15.61 0.17
CA SER A 133 -1.05 16.47 0.86
C SER A 133 -1.34 16.59 2.37
N THR A 134 -2.61 16.53 2.76
CA THR A 134 -3.01 16.56 4.17
C THR A 134 -2.66 15.26 4.87
N ALA A 135 -2.92 14.09 4.25
CA ALA A 135 -2.59 12.80 4.83
C ALA A 135 -1.07 12.63 5.02
N LYS A 136 -0.28 12.98 4.01
CA LYS A 136 1.19 12.97 4.08
C LYS A 136 1.71 13.90 5.18
N ARG A 137 1.15 15.12 5.28
CA ARG A 137 1.54 16.09 6.32
C ARG A 137 1.23 15.58 7.73
N ASN A 138 0.08 14.94 7.95
CA ASN A 138 -0.26 14.34 9.23
C ASN A 138 0.70 13.20 9.59
N LEU A 139 1.04 12.34 8.64
CA LEU A 139 2.02 11.27 8.83
C LEU A 139 3.39 11.84 9.18
N THR A 140 3.87 12.84 8.43
CA THR A 140 5.11 13.57 8.71
C THR A 140 5.13 14.11 10.14
N LYS A 141 4.03 14.74 10.58
CA LYS A 141 3.91 15.28 11.93
C LYS A 141 4.01 14.20 12.99
N CYS A 142 3.37 13.05 12.81
CA CYS A 142 3.43 11.93 13.76
C CYS A 142 4.86 11.38 13.89
N ILE A 143 5.56 11.21 12.77
CA ILE A 143 6.93 10.69 12.75
C ILE A 143 7.89 11.68 13.43
N ASN A 144 7.83 12.97 13.08
CA ASN A 144 8.65 14.01 13.70
C ASN A 144 8.40 14.14 15.20
N ASN A 145 7.12 14.05 15.65
CA ASN A 145 6.76 14.05 17.07
C ASN A 145 7.26 12.79 17.81
N SER A 146 7.62 11.74 17.05
CA SER A 146 8.23 10.52 17.61
C SER A 146 9.77 10.59 17.67
N LEU A 147 10.35 11.77 17.38
CA LEU A 147 11.79 12.00 17.31
C LEU A 147 12.47 11.07 16.29
N LEU A 148 11.90 11.04 15.09
CA LEU A 148 12.42 10.35 13.91
C LEU A 148 12.46 11.31 12.74
N GLU A 149 13.47 11.19 11.89
CA GLU A 149 13.56 11.85 10.60
C GLU A 149 13.01 10.92 9.52
N ILE A 150 12.47 11.50 8.44
CA ILE A 150 11.95 10.74 7.31
C ILE A 150 12.97 10.82 6.18
N ASP A 151 13.52 9.67 5.81
CA ASP A 151 14.43 9.57 4.68
C ASP A 151 13.65 9.56 3.36
N ASP A 152 12.55 8.80 3.31
CA ASP A 152 11.72 8.69 2.10
C ASP A 152 10.30 8.21 2.42
N TYR A 153 9.40 8.41 1.43
CA TYR A 153 8.04 7.91 1.42
C TYR A 153 7.85 6.88 0.31
N VAL A 154 7.36 5.71 0.65
CA VAL A 154 7.15 4.63 -0.31
C VAL A 154 5.70 4.17 -0.29
N LEU A 155 5.08 4.01 -1.46
CA LEU A 155 3.78 3.35 -1.55
C LEU A 155 3.91 1.90 -1.08
N GLN A 156 3.02 1.45 -0.17
CA GLN A 156 3.11 0.11 0.43
C GLN A 156 3.19 -1.02 -0.60
N PRO A 157 2.30 -1.14 -1.62
CA PRO A 157 2.41 -2.21 -2.62
C PRO A 157 3.70 -2.16 -3.44
N VAL A 158 4.35 -1.00 -3.60
CA VAL A 158 5.67 -0.93 -4.22
C VAL A 158 6.71 -1.57 -3.30
N ALA A 159 6.71 -1.23 -2.01
CA ALA A 159 7.61 -1.84 -1.04
C ALA A 159 7.38 -3.36 -0.89
N SER A 160 6.11 -3.80 -0.83
CA SER A 160 5.75 -5.23 -0.77
C SER A 160 6.24 -5.97 -2.01
N SER A 161 6.13 -5.36 -3.19
CA SER A 161 6.59 -5.97 -4.45
C SER A 161 8.10 -6.24 -4.46
N GLU A 162 8.90 -5.35 -3.88
CA GLU A 162 10.35 -5.55 -3.78
C GLU A 162 10.73 -6.73 -2.88
N ALA A 163 9.88 -7.07 -1.92
CA ALA A 163 10.12 -8.15 -0.98
C ALA A 163 9.68 -9.53 -1.51
N VAL A 164 8.64 -9.59 -2.36
CA VAL A 164 7.98 -10.87 -2.70
C VAL A 164 8.03 -11.23 -4.18
N LEU A 165 8.24 -10.28 -5.09
CA LEU A 165 8.24 -10.54 -6.53
C LEU A 165 9.64 -10.64 -7.09
N SER A 166 9.88 -11.68 -7.88
CA SER A 166 11.06 -11.80 -8.74
C SER A 166 10.94 -10.93 -10.00
N ASN A 167 12.09 -10.64 -10.64
CA ASN A 167 12.08 -9.91 -11.91
C ASN A 167 11.36 -10.68 -13.02
N GLU A 168 11.47 -12.01 -13.02
CA GLU A 168 10.82 -12.87 -14.00
C GLU A 168 9.29 -12.80 -13.90
N GLU A 169 8.74 -12.79 -12.68
CA GLU A 169 7.29 -12.62 -12.47
C GLU A 169 6.81 -11.24 -12.92
N ARG A 170 7.59 -10.19 -12.67
CA ARG A 170 7.28 -8.84 -13.15
C ARG A 170 7.30 -8.74 -14.69
N ASP A 171 8.24 -9.44 -15.33
CA ASP A 171 8.35 -9.48 -16.80
C ASP A 171 7.20 -10.26 -17.44
N LEU A 172 6.83 -11.41 -16.88
CA LEU A 172 5.73 -12.25 -17.38
C LEU A 172 4.35 -11.64 -17.16
N GLY A 173 4.22 -10.82 -16.13
CA GLY A 173 2.96 -10.21 -15.70
C GLY A 173 2.41 -10.84 -14.43
N VAL A 174 2.24 -10.02 -13.40
CA VAL A 174 1.78 -10.44 -12.09
C VAL A 174 0.90 -9.36 -11.46
N CYS A 175 -0.13 -9.81 -10.74
CA CYS A 175 -0.94 -8.97 -9.88
C CYS A 175 -0.57 -9.24 -8.42
N LEU A 176 0.02 -8.24 -7.78
CA LEU A 176 0.26 -8.24 -6.33
C LEU A 176 -0.99 -7.75 -5.63
N ILE A 177 -1.45 -8.51 -4.63
CA ILE A 177 -2.57 -8.14 -3.77
C ILE A 177 -2.09 -8.19 -2.33
N ASP A 178 -2.05 -7.03 -1.68
CA ASP A 178 -1.67 -6.88 -0.27
C ASP A 178 -2.93 -6.62 0.56
N ILE A 179 -3.38 -7.64 1.30
CA ILE A 179 -4.60 -7.56 2.09
C ILE A 179 -4.22 -7.18 3.52
N GLY A 180 -4.41 -5.89 3.83
CA GLY A 180 -4.14 -5.33 5.14
C GLY A 180 -5.34 -5.39 6.09
N CYS A 181 -5.22 -4.67 7.19
CA CYS A 181 -6.29 -4.51 8.18
C CYS A 181 -7.44 -3.63 7.65
N GLY A 182 -7.12 -2.45 7.11
CA GLY A 182 -8.11 -1.46 6.67
C GLY A 182 -8.22 -1.29 5.16
N THR A 183 -7.22 -1.73 4.39
CA THR A 183 -7.14 -1.61 2.93
C THR A 183 -6.68 -2.91 2.30
N THR A 184 -7.04 -3.08 1.03
CA THR A 184 -6.43 -4.05 0.12
C THR A 184 -5.76 -3.26 -1.00
N ASP A 185 -4.45 -3.38 -1.10
CA ASP A 185 -3.64 -2.65 -2.06
C ASP A 185 -3.30 -3.57 -3.23
N ILE A 186 -3.42 -3.06 -4.45
CA ILE A 186 -3.21 -3.80 -5.68
C ILE A 186 -2.13 -3.12 -6.51
N ALA A 187 -1.18 -3.91 -7.02
CA ALA A 187 -0.21 -3.47 -8.02
C ALA A 187 -0.10 -4.48 -9.15
N ILE A 188 -0.25 -4.02 -10.38
CA ILE A 188 -0.17 -4.85 -11.59
C ILE A 188 1.14 -4.53 -12.31
N PHE A 189 1.93 -5.56 -12.54
CA PHE A 189 3.19 -5.50 -13.26
C PHE A 189 3.06 -6.24 -14.58
N THR A 190 3.64 -5.70 -15.64
CA THR A 190 3.86 -6.37 -16.92
C THR A 190 5.12 -5.81 -17.54
N GLU A 191 5.87 -6.66 -18.26
CA GLU A 191 7.10 -6.26 -18.93
C GLU A 191 8.11 -5.58 -18.00
N GLY A 192 8.14 -6.01 -16.71
CA GLY A 192 9.04 -5.50 -15.68
C GLY A 192 8.65 -4.17 -15.06
N THR A 193 7.51 -3.57 -15.44
CA THR A 193 7.09 -2.25 -14.97
C THR A 193 5.70 -2.25 -14.36
N ILE A 194 5.45 -1.31 -13.46
CA ILE A 194 4.10 -1.11 -12.88
C ILE A 194 3.21 -0.47 -13.94
N LYS A 195 2.09 -1.12 -14.23
CA LYS A 195 1.07 -0.61 -15.18
C LYS A 195 -0.11 0.04 -14.47
N HIS A 196 -0.45 -0.46 -13.29
CA HIS A 196 -1.59 0.04 -12.54
C HIS A 196 -1.41 -0.20 -11.04
N THR A 197 -1.87 0.75 -10.23
CA THR A 197 -1.99 0.60 -8.78
C THR A 197 -3.40 1.04 -8.36
N ALA A 198 -3.97 0.33 -7.40
CA ALA A 198 -5.27 0.67 -6.83
C ALA A 198 -5.31 0.36 -5.34
N VAL A 199 -6.15 1.08 -4.60
CA VAL A 199 -6.40 0.86 -3.18
C VAL A 199 -7.89 0.65 -2.98
N ILE A 200 -8.26 -0.49 -2.42
CA ILE A 200 -9.63 -0.82 -2.05
C ILE A 200 -9.76 -0.60 -0.53
N PRO A 201 -10.69 0.23 -0.05
CA PRO A 201 -10.83 0.53 1.39
C PRO A 201 -11.58 -0.59 2.14
N ILE A 202 -11.17 -1.83 1.89
CA ILE A 202 -11.68 -3.07 2.49
C ILE A 202 -10.48 -3.88 2.97
N GLY A 203 -10.54 -4.37 4.21
CA GLY A 203 -9.49 -5.20 4.79
C GLY A 203 -10.06 -6.09 5.90
N SER A 204 -9.17 -6.82 6.56
CA SER A 204 -9.55 -7.84 7.56
C SER A 204 -10.32 -7.28 8.77
N GLN A 205 -10.26 -5.98 9.03
CA GLN A 205 -11.01 -5.34 10.11
C GLN A 205 -12.54 -5.37 9.89
N MET A 206 -12.99 -5.43 8.62
CA MET A 206 -14.43 -5.60 8.35
C MET A 206 -14.93 -6.91 8.91
N ILE A 207 -14.19 -8.01 8.71
CA ILE A 207 -14.52 -9.32 9.27
C ILE A 207 -14.60 -9.25 10.81
N THR A 208 -13.63 -8.59 11.44
CA THR A 208 -13.64 -8.41 12.91
C THR A 208 -14.85 -7.62 13.39
N ASN A 209 -15.22 -6.56 12.66
CA ASN A 209 -16.40 -5.78 12.99
C ASN A 209 -17.71 -6.57 12.81
N ASP A 210 -17.81 -7.38 11.76
CA ASP A 210 -18.96 -8.23 11.52
C ASP A 210 -19.11 -9.28 12.65
N ILE A 211 -18.01 -9.94 13.03
CA ILE A 211 -17.98 -10.85 14.19
C ILE A 211 -18.45 -10.13 15.45
N ARG A 212 -17.90 -8.93 15.71
CA ARG A 212 -18.26 -8.12 16.88
C ARG A 212 -19.75 -7.79 16.93
N ILE A 213 -20.33 -7.42 15.80
CA ILE A 213 -21.75 -7.04 15.70
C ILE A 213 -22.64 -8.27 15.86
N ILE A 214 -22.34 -9.34 15.12
CA ILE A 214 -23.15 -10.56 15.11
C ILE A 214 -23.14 -11.24 16.49
N LEU A 215 -21.94 -11.34 17.11
CA LEU A 215 -21.78 -12.03 18.39
C LEU A 215 -21.97 -11.09 19.59
N CYS A 216 -22.22 -9.78 19.38
CA CYS A 216 -22.35 -8.77 20.43
C CYS A 216 -21.17 -8.82 21.44
N THR A 217 -19.94 -8.95 20.96
CA THR A 217 -18.72 -9.06 21.76
C THR A 217 -17.83 -7.82 21.64
N SER A 218 -16.73 -7.78 22.40
CA SER A 218 -15.74 -6.69 22.28
C SER A 218 -14.92 -6.81 20.98
N LEU A 219 -14.27 -5.73 20.56
CA LEU A 219 -13.43 -5.75 19.36
C LEU A 219 -12.24 -6.71 19.53
N ASP A 220 -11.62 -6.69 20.70
CA ASP A 220 -10.46 -7.53 21.00
C ASP A 220 -10.86 -9.03 20.98
N ALA A 221 -12.01 -9.38 21.57
CA ALA A 221 -12.52 -10.77 21.54
C ALA A 221 -12.94 -11.21 20.12
N ALA A 222 -13.53 -10.30 19.33
CA ALA A 222 -13.85 -10.59 17.93
C ALA A 222 -12.57 -10.85 17.10
N GLU A 223 -11.50 -10.10 17.34
CA GLU A 223 -10.22 -10.32 16.69
C GLU A 223 -9.59 -11.65 17.06
N GLU A 224 -9.62 -12.03 18.36
CA GLU A 224 -9.18 -13.33 18.82
C GLU A 224 -9.99 -14.47 18.18
N ILE A 225 -11.30 -14.35 18.11
CA ILE A 225 -12.19 -15.32 17.46
C ILE A 225 -11.82 -15.47 15.98
N LYS A 226 -11.63 -14.36 15.26
CA LYS A 226 -11.20 -14.36 13.86
C LYS A 226 -9.86 -15.10 13.67
N ILE A 227 -8.87 -14.81 14.51
CA ILE A 227 -7.53 -15.43 14.41
C ILE A 227 -7.57 -16.92 14.74
N GLN A 228 -8.31 -17.31 15.76
CA GLN A 228 -8.30 -18.71 16.25
C GLN A 228 -9.21 -19.63 15.43
N TYR A 229 -10.33 -19.12 14.93
CA TYR A 229 -11.38 -19.94 14.33
C TYR A 229 -11.70 -19.56 12.87
N GLY A 230 -11.15 -18.45 12.38
CA GLY A 230 -11.34 -18.03 10.98
C GLY A 230 -10.74 -19.04 10.02
N CYS A 231 -11.52 -19.49 9.03
CA CYS A 231 -11.07 -20.34 7.94
C CYS A 231 -11.69 -19.89 6.61
N VAL A 232 -11.01 -20.21 5.51
CA VAL A 232 -11.44 -19.85 4.14
C VAL A 232 -12.19 -20.99 3.46
N SER A 233 -12.11 -22.22 4.00
CA SER A 233 -12.73 -23.41 3.42
C SER A 233 -14.00 -23.78 4.18
N SER A 234 -15.10 -23.99 3.44
CA SER A 234 -16.36 -24.52 3.96
C SER A 234 -16.32 -26.03 4.28
N ASP A 235 -15.24 -26.72 3.86
CA ASP A 235 -15.13 -28.17 4.05
C ASP A 235 -14.88 -28.60 5.51
N ASN A 236 -14.55 -27.67 6.38
CA ASN A 236 -14.41 -27.87 7.82
C ASN A 236 -15.73 -27.58 8.55
N ASN A 237 -16.82 -28.24 8.14
CA ASN A 237 -18.09 -28.28 8.90
C ASN A 237 -17.89 -29.03 10.23
N MET A 238 -17.14 -28.45 11.16
CA MET A 238 -17.14 -28.89 12.53
C MET A 238 -18.09 -27.97 13.30
N ASP A 239 -19.11 -28.58 13.93
CA ASP A 239 -19.91 -27.92 14.96
C ASP A 239 -19.04 -27.59 16.17
N ILE A 240 -18.21 -26.56 16.04
CA ILE A 240 -17.32 -26.11 17.09
C ILE A 240 -18.07 -25.08 17.93
N LYS A 241 -18.21 -25.37 19.24
CA LYS A 241 -18.69 -24.36 20.19
C LYS A 241 -17.56 -23.43 20.55
N ILE A 242 -17.71 -22.15 20.17
CA ILE A 242 -16.73 -21.10 20.46
C ILE A 242 -17.18 -20.35 21.71
N PRO A 243 -16.32 -20.19 22.73
CA PRO A 243 -16.60 -19.31 23.85
C PRO A 243 -16.61 -17.85 23.38
N VAL A 244 -17.71 -17.15 23.57
CA VAL A 244 -17.86 -15.74 23.21
C VAL A 244 -17.97 -14.91 24.48
N PRO A 245 -16.96 -14.10 24.84
CA PRO A 245 -17.08 -13.14 25.94
C PRO A 245 -18.17 -12.12 25.58
N SER A 246 -19.26 -12.13 26.34
CA SER A 246 -20.40 -11.23 26.12
C SER A 246 -20.17 -9.87 26.81
N VAL A 247 -20.53 -8.79 26.11
CA VAL A 247 -20.58 -7.43 26.68
C VAL A 247 -21.94 -7.15 27.34
N SER A 248 -22.91 -8.03 27.18
CA SER A 248 -24.28 -7.94 27.72
C SER A 248 -24.77 -9.32 28.15
N ASP A 249 -25.89 -9.40 28.91
CA ASP A 249 -26.53 -10.61 29.44
C ASP A 249 -26.95 -11.68 28.38
N LYS A 250 -26.24 -11.82 27.29
CA LYS A 250 -26.44 -12.84 26.27
C LYS A 250 -25.56 -14.06 26.53
N PRO A 251 -25.92 -15.25 26.04
CA PRO A 251 -25.20 -16.46 26.33
C PRO A 251 -23.73 -16.44 25.88
N ASP A 252 -22.84 -16.90 26.74
CA ASP A 252 -21.37 -16.89 26.56
C ASP A 252 -20.89 -17.93 25.52
N THR A 253 -21.76 -18.54 24.75
CA THR A 253 -21.40 -19.52 23.72
C THR A 253 -22.25 -19.35 22.47
N CYS A 254 -21.62 -19.32 21.31
CA CYS A 254 -22.26 -19.31 20.01
C CYS A 254 -21.85 -20.56 19.21
N LEU A 255 -22.79 -21.13 18.46
CA LEU A 255 -22.49 -22.14 17.44
C LEU A 255 -22.09 -21.39 16.16
N LEU A 256 -20.92 -21.68 15.64
CA LEU A 256 -20.54 -21.22 14.31
C LEU A 256 -21.29 -22.10 13.30
N TYR A 257 -22.33 -21.53 12.70
CA TYR A 257 -22.91 -22.08 11.50
C TYR A 257 -22.20 -21.44 10.32
N THR A 258 -21.57 -22.25 9.48
CA THR A 258 -21.23 -21.79 8.13
C THR A 258 -22.55 -21.70 7.38
N SER A 259 -23.21 -20.55 7.40
CA SER A 259 -24.38 -20.35 6.57
C SER A 259 -23.94 -20.21 5.13
N ASP A 260 -24.45 -21.04 4.25
CA ASP A 260 -24.53 -20.77 2.80
C ASP A 260 -25.39 -19.51 2.58
N ALA A 261 -24.86 -18.35 2.85
CA ALA A 261 -25.50 -17.07 2.57
C ALA A 261 -25.28 -16.63 1.11
N ALA A 262 -25.24 -17.60 0.19
CA ALA A 262 -25.04 -17.34 -1.25
C ALA A 262 -26.26 -17.77 -2.11
N ASP A 263 -27.35 -18.26 -1.49
CA ASP A 263 -28.55 -18.71 -2.22
C ASP A 263 -29.83 -18.04 -1.71
N GLU A 264 -29.88 -16.69 -1.73
CA GLU A 264 -31.16 -15.95 -1.83
C GLU A 264 -30.95 -14.61 -2.55
#